data_af2fddb8a56e0d7606a1a011e347f2da
#
_entry.id   af2fddb8a56e0d7606a1a011e347f2da
#
_cell.length_a   1.000
_cell.length_b   1.000
_cell.length_c   1.000
_cell.angle_alpha   90.00
_cell.angle_beta   90.00
_cell.angle_gamma   90.00
#
_symmetry.space_group_name_H-M   'P 1'
#
loop_
_entity.id
_entity.type
_entity.pdbx_description
1 polymer ?
#
loop_
_entity_poly.entity_id
_entity_poly.type
_entity_poly.pdbx_seq_one_letter_code
_entity_poly.pdbx_strand_id
1 'polypeptide(L)' 'QLERLKFDPRAWSVRVTRNYRAVARRYEDDWVWVWIGSHAEFDRRFPK' A
#
# COMPACT_ATOMS: atom_id res chain seq x y z
N GLN A 1 8.81 -5.09 3.27
CA GLN A 1 7.78 -6.10 3.44
C GLN A 1 6.52 -5.73 2.72
N LEU A 2 5.99 -6.69 2.01
CA LEU A 2 4.84 -6.51 1.14
C LEU A 2 3.62 -7.18 1.75
N GLU A 3 2.57 -6.40 1.94
CA GLU A 3 1.33 -6.93 2.50
C GLU A 3 0.17 -6.64 1.57
N ARG A 4 -0.61 -7.66 1.26
CA ARG A 4 -1.79 -7.46 0.44
C ARG A 4 -2.88 -6.76 1.24
N LEU A 5 -3.53 -5.77 0.62
CA LEU A 5 -4.61 -5.06 1.26
C LEU A 5 -5.88 -5.91 1.31
N LYS A 6 -6.59 -5.80 2.43
CA LYS A 6 -7.73 -6.64 2.69
C LYS A 6 -8.89 -6.39 1.72
N PHE A 7 -9.09 -5.13 1.36
CA PHE A 7 -10.23 -4.73 0.55
C PHE A 7 -9.94 -4.63 -0.94
N ASP A 8 -8.70 -4.90 -1.33
CA ASP A 8 -8.32 -4.82 -2.73
C ASP A 8 -7.29 -5.90 -3.02
N PRO A 9 -7.71 -7.03 -3.62
CA PRO A 9 -6.79 -8.13 -3.86
C PRO A 9 -5.68 -7.82 -4.85
N ARG A 10 -5.75 -6.69 -5.53
CA ARG A 10 -4.71 -6.26 -6.47
C ARG A 10 -3.76 -5.23 -5.87
N ALA A 11 -3.99 -4.84 -4.62
CA ALA A 11 -3.20 -3.80 -4.00
C ALA A 11 -2.36 -4.36 -2.86
N TRP A 12 -1.14 -3.87 -2.78
CA TRP A 12 -0.21 -4.25 -1.72
C TRP A 12 0.37 -3.00 -1.10
N SER A 13 0.60 -3.05 0.19
CA SER A 13 1.33 -2.00 0.88
C SER A 13 2.76 -2.46 1.13
N VAL A 14 3.67 -1.51 1.12
CA VAL A 14 5.06 -1.78 1.42
C VAL A 14 5.57 -0.70 2.38
N ARG A 15 6.35 -1.12 3.36
CA ARG A 15 7.00 -0.18 4.27
C ARG A 15 8.20 0.43 3.55
N VAL A 16 8.16 1.73 3.35
CA VAL A 16 9.26 2.45 2.74
C VAL A 16 10.30 2.80 3.79
N THR A 17 9.83 3.38 4.90
CA THR A 17 10.65 3.64 6.08
C THR A 17 9.80 3.32 7.30
N ARG A 18 10.37 3.54 8.50
CA ARG A 18 9.63 3.35 9.73
C ARG A 18 8.32 4.14 9.75
N ASN A 19 8.34 5.33 9.17
CA ASN A 19 7.20 6.25 9.25
C ASN A 19 6.36 6.34 7.99
N TYR A 20 6.82 5.74 6.89
CA TYR A 20 6.13 5.88 5.61
C TYR A 20 5.80 4.54 4.99
N ARG A 21 4.62 4.50 4.37
CA ARG A 21 4.18 3.34 3.61
C ARG A 21 3.72 3.79 2.23
N ALA A 22 3.81 2.88 1.28
CA ALA A 22 3.34 3.12 -0.08
C ALA A 22 2.40 2.00 -0.47
N VAL A 23 1.51 2.28 -1.40
CA VAL A 23 0.58 1.28 -1.92
C VAL A 23 0.76 1.19 -3.42
N ALA A 24 0.89 -0.03 -3.90
CA ALA A 24 0.98 -0.32 -5.33
C ALA A 24 -0.15 -1.25 -5.73
N ARG A 25 -0.65 -1.06 -6.93
CA ARG A 25 -1.62 -1.97 -7.53
C ARG A 25 -0.97 -2.72 -8.67
N ARG A 26 -1.36 -3.98 -8.79
CA ARG A 26 -0.87 -4.80 -9.88
C ARG A 26 -1.90 -4.83 -11.01
N TYR A 27 -1.44 -4.53 -12.22
CA TYR A 27 -2.23 -4.61 -13.45
C TYR A 27 -1.50 -5.54 -14.39
N GLU A 28 -1.97 -6.76 -14.49
CA GLU A 28 -1.30 -7.80 -15.28
C GLU A 28 0.13 -7.98 -14.78
N ASP A 29 1.12 -7.59 -15.57
CA ASP A 29 2.53 -7.71 -15.17
C ASP A 29 3.12 -6.40 -14.66
N ASP A 30 2.31 -5.34 -14.61
CA ASP A 30 2.78 -4.03 -14.20
C ASP A 30 2.39 -3.70 -12.78
N TRP A 31 3.29 -3.02 -12.07
CA TRP A 31 3.03 -2.47 -10.75
C TRP A 31 2.92 -0.96 -10.86
N VAL A 32 1.85 -0.41 -10.34
CA VAL A 32 1.62 1.04 -10.38
C VAL A 32 1.53 1.56 -8.96
N TRP A 33 2.36 2.53 -8.63
CA TRP A 33 2.30 3.19 -7.33
C TRP A 33 1.10 4.12 -7.32
N VAL A 34 0.20 3.90 -6.38
CA VAL A 34 -1.05 4.66 -6.34
C VAL A 34 -1.15 5.58 -5.13
N TRP A 35 -0.30 5.37 -4.13
CA TRP A 35 -0.35 6.19 -2.92
C TRP A 35 0.93 6.05 -2.12
N ILE A 36 1.34 7.15 -1.48
CA ILE A 36 2.42 7.14 -0.51
C ILE A 36 2.09 8.16 0.57
N GLY A 37 2.38 7.83 1.81
CA GLY A 37 2.12 8.73 2.93
C GLY A 37 2.63 8.17 4.23
N SER A 38 2.34 8.86 5.32
CA SER A 38 2.77 8.43 6.64
C SER A 38 2.01 7.19 7.07
N HIS A 39 2.59 6.46 8.03
CA HIS A 39 1.94 5.29 8.59
C HIS A 39 0.57 5.64 9.19
N ALA A 40 0.49 6.79 9.86
CA ALA A 40 -0.77 7.22 10.46
C ALA A 40 -1.83 7.49 9.39
N GLU A 41 -1.44 8.11 8.30
CA GLU A 41 -2.36 8.33 7.19
C GLU A 41 -2.76 7.02 6.52
N PHE A 42 -1.83 6.09 6.42
CA PHE A 42 -2.11 4.78 5.87
C PHE A 42 -3.19 4.08 6.69
N ASP A 43 -3.07 4.10 8.02
CA ASP A 43 -4.03 3.44 8.89
C ASP A 43 -5.42 4.04 8.77
N ARG A 44 -5.52 5.34 8.52
CA ARG A 44 -6.81 6.00 8.32
C ARG A 44 -7.41 5.71 6.95
N ARG A 45 -6.56 5.68 5.94
CA ARG A 45 -7.02 5.54 4.56
C ARG A 45 -7.30 4.09 4.18
N PHE A 46 -6.57 3.17 4.76
CA PHE A 46 -6.69 1.74 4.48
C PHE A 46 -6.89 0.99 5.79
N PRO A 47 -8.05 1.12 6.42
CA PRO A 47 -8.31 0.47 7.71
C PRO A 47 -8.26 -1.05 7.55
N LYS A 48 -7.80 -1.70 8.61
CA LYS A 48 -7.67 -3.15 8.61
C LYS A 48 -8.98 -3.86 8.86
#